data_7a158f93344e668879adf50b6efa83b8
#
_entry.id   7a158f93344e668879adf50b6efa83b8
#
_cell.length_a   1.000
_cell.length_b   1.000
_cell.length_c   1.000
_cell.angle_alpha   90.00
_cell.angle_beta   90.00
_cell.angle_gamma   90.00
#
_symmetry.space_group_name_H-M   'P 1'
#
loop_
_entity.id
_entity.type
_entity.pdbx_description
1 polymer ?
#
loop_
_entity_poly.entity_id
_entity_poly.type
_entity_poly.pdbx_seq_one_letter_code
_entity_poly.pdbx_strand_id
1 'polypeptide(L)'
;SSSIVRQQLSAGAQQTKIRHTSPDKIKECTVWVPEFEEQKRIGRILTDIDEKITLNRQINDNLEAMAKQLYDYWFVQFDFPNEEGKPYKSSGGAMVWNERLKREIPIDWTCCCIKEMCDINKKTINKDEHKQIEYLDTGSITQGHISNTEIYRVDMAPSRAQRKVEDLSILYSSVRPRLL
;
A
#
# COMPACT_ATOMS: atom_id res chain seq x y z
N SER A 1 13.03 -14.40 16.60
CA SER A 1 13.78 -15.38 17.41
C SER A 1 15.27 -15.22 17.14
N SER A 2 16.09 -15.27 18.21
CA SER A 2 17.55 -15.16 18.13
C SER A 2 18.11 -16.21 17.15
N SER A 3 19.02 -15.82 16.28
CA SER A 3 19.74 -16.74 15.38
C SER A 3 20.43 -17.88 16.13
N ILE A 4 20.93 -17.60 17.33
CA ILE A 4 21.57 -18.56 18.25
C ILE A 4 20.59 -19.66 18.66
N VAL A 5 19.38 -19.31 19.10
CA VAL A 5 18.37 -20.31 19.50
C VAL A 5 17.92 -21.12 18.28
N ARG A 6 17.75 -20.48 17.13
CA ARG A 6 17.39 -21.18 15.88
C ARG A 6 18.46 -22.18 15.46
N GLN A 7 19.75 -21.85 15.59
CA GLN A 7 20.85 -22.75 15.30
C GLN A 7 20.87 -23.94 16.27
N GLN A 8 20.72 -23.73 17.59
CA GLN A 8 20.67 -24.79 18.58
C GLN A 8 19.53 -25.78 18.35
N LEU A 9 18.32 -25.25 18.04
CA LEU A 9 17.15 -26.06 17.70
C LEU A 9 17.33 -26.82 16.40
N SER A 10 17.97 -26.22 15.40
CA SER A 10 18.25 -26.90 14.13
C SER A 10 19.28 -27.99 14.24
N ALA A 11 20.31 -27.78 15.04
CA ALA A 11 21.34 -28.78 15.30
C ALA A 11 20.82 -30.00 16.10
N GLY A 12 19.85 -29.79 17.00
CA GLY A 12 19.22 -30.86 17.80
C GLY A 12 18.06 -31.58 17.10
N ALA A 13 17.67 -31.20 15.90
CA ALA A 13 16.58 -31.84 15.18
C ALA A 13 17.03 -33.14 14.51
N GLN A 14 16.30 -34.25 14.74
CA GLN A 14 16.55 -35.50 13.99
C GLN A 14 16.34 -35.32 12.50
N GLN A 15 17.15 -35.97 11.67
CA GLN A 15 17.17 -35.91 10.23
C GLN A 15 15.95 -36.61 9.58
N THR A 16 14.74 -36.22 9.93
CA THR A 16 13.52 -36.69 9.30
C THR A 16 12.97 -35.59 8.38
N LYS A 17 12.15 -35.95 7.37
CA LYS A 17 11.48 -35.00 6.45
C LYS A 17 10.69 -33.89 7.16
N ILE A 18 10.23 -34.16 8.38
CA ILE A 18 9.53 -33.22 9.25
C ILE A 18 10.38 -33.04 10.52
N ARG A 19 10.88 -31.83 10.76
CA ARG A 19 11.68 -31.50 11.93
C ARG A 19 10.77 -31.24 13.12
N HIS A 20 10.75 -32.18 14.07
CA HIS A 20 10.05 -32.01 15.35
C HIS A 20 11.00 -31.50 16.43
N THR A 21 10.52 -30.50 17.18
CA THR A 21 11.22 -29.98 18.36
C THR A 21 10.36 -30.28 19.58
N SER A 22 10.89 -31.01 20.55
CA SER A 22 10.21 -31.26 21.82
C SER A 22 10.34 -30.07 22.78
N PRO A 23 9.39 -29.87 23.71
CA PRO A 23 9.51 -28.83 24.75
C PRO A 23 10.80 -28.92 25.54
N ASP A 24 11.31 -30.14 25.81
CA ASP A 24 12.54 -30.33 26.56
C ASP A 24 13.77 -29.84 25.81
N LYS A 25 13.86 -30.05 24.50
CA LYS A 25 14.91 -29.44 23.65
C LYS A 25 14.89 -27.93 23.65
N ILE A 26 13.72 -27.32 23.78
CA ILE A 26 13.60 -25.85 23.88
C ILE A 26 14.17 -25.38 25.23
N LYS A 27 13.91 -26.11 26.31
CA LYS A 27 14.44 -25.80 27.66
C LYS A 27 15.96 -25.91 27.74
N GLU A 28 16.56 -26.79 26.94
CA GLU A 28 18.02 -27.01 26.91
C GLU A 28 18.76 -25.90 26.13
N CYS A 29 18.04 -25.01 25.40
CA CYS A 29 18.69 -23.93 24.69
C CYS A 29 19.34 -22.92 25.61
N THR A 30 20.63 -22.67 25.39
CA THR A 30 21.39 -21.67 26.11
C THR A 30 21.20 -20.31 25.50
N VAL A 31 20.83 -19.33 26.32
CA VAL A 31 20.66 -17.94 25.91
C VAL A 31 21.45 -17.01 26.82
N TRP A 32 21.97 -15.94 26.25
CA TRP A 32 22.54 -14.87 27.04
C TRP A 32 21.43 -13.91 27.46
N VAL A 33 21.37 -13.56 28.71
CA VAL A 33 20.35 -12.69 29.29
C VAL A 33 21.07 -11.57 30.03
N PRO A 34 20.78 -10.28 29.67
CA PRO A 34 21.37 -9.17 30.40
C PRO A 34 20.80 -9.03 31.82
N GLU A 35 21.40 -8.17 32.62
CA GLU A 35 20.91 -7.83 33.95
C GLU A 35 19.45 -7.34 33.93
N PHE A 36 18.73 -7.61 35.03
CA PHE A 36 17.28 -7.40 35.08
C PHE A 36 16.84 -5.95 34.77
N GLU A 37 17.59 -4.97 35.25
CA GLU A 37 17.29 -3.57 34.97
C GLU A 37 17.49 -3.21 33.48
N GLU A 38 18.47 -3.82 32.84
CA GLU A 38 18.69 -3.69 31.40
C GLU A 38 17.57 -4.37 30.59
N GLN A 39 17.08 -5.53 31.03
CA GLN A 39 15.91 -6.17 30.43
C GLN A 39 14.68 -5.26 30.47
N LYS A 40 14.42 -4.63 31.63
CA LYS A 40 13.32 -3.65 31.77
C LYS A 40 13.48 -2.47 30.83
N ARG A 41 14.70 -1.95 30.71
CA ARG A 41 14.99 -0.81 29.83
C ARG A 41 14.73 -1.17 28.37
N ILE A 42 15.23 -2.33 27.92
CA ILE A 42 14.99 -2.83 26.56
C ILE A 42 13.49 -3.06 26.35
N GLY A 43 12.81 -3.68 27.30
CA GLY A 43 11.38 -3.93 27.23
C GLY A 43 10.57 -2.65 27.07
N ARG A 44 10.87 -1.59 27.82
CA ARG A 44 10.21 -0.28 27.68
C ARG A 44 10.42 0.32 26.29
N ILE A 45 11.66 0.34 25.80
CA ILE A 45 11.96 0.89 24.47
C ILE A 45 11.18 0.15 23.39
N LEU A 46 11.11 -1.18 23.45
CA LEU A 46 10.36 -1.98 22.48
C LEU A 46 8.85 -1.72 22.60
N THR A 47 8.31 -1.62 23.81
CA THR A 47 6.90 -1.26 24.02
C THR A 47 6.57 0.10 23.45
N ASP A 48 7.42 1.13 23.74
CA ASP A 48 7.22 2.50 23.23
C ASP A 48 7.22 2.54 21.69
N ILE A 49 8.04 1.71 21.05
CA ILE A 49 8.07 1.58 19.57
C ILE A 49 6.79 0.91 19.07
N ASP A 50 6.34 -0.17 19.69
CA ASP A 50 5.12 -0.88 19.30
C ASP A 50 3.88 0.01 19.49
N GLU A 51 3.82 0.80 20.57
CA GLU A 51 2.77 1.79 20.78
C GLU A 51 2.78 2.86 19.70
N LYS A 52 3.95 3.39 19.32
CA LYS A 52 4.08 4.34 18.20
C LYS A 52 3.62 3.74 16.87
N ILE A 53 3.99 2.51 16.56
CA ILE A 53 3.56 1.83 15.34
C ILE A 53 2.03 1.70 15.35
N THR A 54 1.47 1.29 16.48
CA THR A 54 0.01 1.13 16.62
C THR A 54 -0.72 2.46 16.44
N LEU A 55 -0.23 3.52 17.10
CA LEU A 55 -0.81 4.86 16.97
C LEU A 55 -0.74 5.39 15.53
N ASN A 56 0.40 5.21 14.87
CA ASN A 56 0.55 5.65 13.47
C ASN A 56 -0.41 4.90 12.54
N ARG A 57 -0.64 3.61 12.75
CA ARG A 57 -1.64 2.85 11.99
C ARG A 57 -3.04 3.42 12.21
N GLN A 58 -3.43 3.67 13.45
CA GLN A 58 -4.73 4.27 13.77
C GLN A 58 -4.91 5.66 13.14
N ILE A 59 -3.87 6.47 13.14
CA ILE A 59 -3.89 7.80 12.48
C ILE A 59 -4.09 7.63 10.98
N ASN A 60 -3.37 6.73 10.33
CA ASN A 60 -3.50 6.48 8.90
C ASN A 60 -4.91 5.98 8.54
N ASP A 61 -5.44 5.02 9.29
CA ASP A 61 -6.79 4.48 9.08
C ASP A 61 -7.85 5.59 9.23
N ASN A 62 -7.70 6.46 10.21
CA ASN A 62 -8.60 7.60 10.41
C ASN A 62 -8.49 8.62 9.27
N LEU A 63 -7.28 8.95 8.82
CA LEU A 63 -7.06 9.89 7.72
C LEU A 63 -7.65 9.33 6.41
N GLU A 64 -7.49 8.05 6.14
CA GLU A 64 -8.08 7.39 4.98
C GLU A 64 -9.63 7.43 5.04
N ALA A 65 -10.21 7.11 6.20
CA ALA A 65 -11.65 7.19 6.41
C ALA A 65 -12.18 8.63 6.22
N MET A 66 -11.47 9.63 6.74
CA MET A 66 -11.81 11.05 6.56
C MET A 66 -11.71 11.48 5.09
N ALA A 67 -10.67 11.08 4.39
CA ALA A 67 -10.49 11.37 2.96
C ALA A 67 -11.64 10.77 2.13
N LYS A 68 -12.00 9.51 2.39
CA LYS A 68 -13.14 8.85 1.76
C LYS A 68 -14.46 9.57 2.06
N GLN A 69 -14.71 9.92 3.32
CA GLN A 69 -15.91 10.64 3.72
C GLN A 69 -16.01 12.00 3.02
N LEU A 70 -14.88 12.73 2.93
CA LEU A 70 -14.83 14.02 2.24
C LEU A 70 -15.08 13.87 0.74
N TYR A 71 -14.48 12.82 0.11
CA TYR A 71 -14.73 12.50 -1.28
C TYR A 71 -16.22 12.21 -1.54
N ASP A 72 -16.84 11.36 -0.72
CA ASP A 72 -18.25 11.01 -0.84
C ASP A 72 -19.14 12.26 -0.66
N TYR A 73 -18.83 13.11 0.30
CA TYR A 73 -19.57 14.32 0.56
C TYR A 73 -19.47 15.33 -0.60
N TRP A 74 -18.28 15.52 -1.16
CA TRP A 74 -18.07 16.50 -2.24
C TRP A 74 -18.47 15.98 -3.62
N PHE A 75 -18.10 14.73 -3.95
CA PHE A 75 -18.20 14.23 -5.34
C PHE A 75 -19.35 13.24 -5.55
N VAL A 76 -19.84 12.60 -4.49
CA VAL A 76 -20.99 11.71 -4.59
C VAL A 76 -22.28 12.43 -4.20
N GLN A 77 -22.26 13.19 -3.11
CA GLN A 77 -23.41 13.97 -2.64
C GLN A 77 -23.49 15.35 -3.27
N PHE A 78 -22.39 15.88 -3.84
CA PHE A 78 -22.24 17.20 -4.44
C PHE A 78 -22.36 18.37 -3.44
N ASP A 79 -22.02 18.11 -2.19
CA ASP A 79 -22.00 19.11 -1.13
C ASP A 79 -20.59 19.71 -0.91
N PHE A 80 -19.85 19.92 -2.00
CA PHE A 80 -18.62 20.69 -1.99
C PHE A 80 -18.88 22.15 -1.63
N PRO A 81 -17.92 22.91 -1.08
CA PRO A 81 -18.10 24.30 -0.71
C PRO A 81 -18.43 25.18 -1.94
N ASN A 82 -19.52 25.91 -1.89
CA ASN A 82 -19.83 26.97 -2.85
C ASN A 82 -19.02 28.25 -2.54
N GLU A 83 -19.24 29.34 -3.28
CA GLU A 83 -18.55 30.62 -3.10
C GLU A 83 -18.70 31.21 -1.67
N GLU A 84 -19.79 30.87 -0.99
CA GLU A 84 -20.05 31.28 0.39
C GLU A 84 -19.50 30.30 1.44
N GLY A 85 -18.85 29.21 1.01
CA GLY A 85 -18.37 28.13 1.89
C GLY A 85 -19.47 27.21 2.40
N LYS A 86 -20.69 27.29 1.86
CA LYS A 86 -21.81 26.40 2.21
C LYS A 86 -21.84 25.17 1.33
N PRO A 87 -22.43 24.03 1.79
CA PRO A 87 -22.60 22.84 0.95
C PRO A 87 -23.40 23.15 -0.31
N TYR A 88 -22.86 22.83 -1.49
CA TYR A 88 -23.45 23.27 -2.77
C TYR A 88 -24.89 22.79 -2.96
N LYS A 89 -25.11 21.47 -3.02
CA LYS A 89 -26.44 20.89 -3.27
C LYS A 89 -27.44 21.20 -2.16
N SER A 90 -27.03 21.00 -0.91
CA SER A 90 -27.90 21.21 0.26
C SER A 90 -28.27 22.66 0.48
N SER A 91 -27.51 23.63 -0.06
CA SER A 91 -27.85 25.06 -0.05
C SER A 91 -28.65 25.52 -1.26
N GLY A 92 -29.11 24.60 -2.11
CA GLY A 92 -29.91 24.92 -3.30
C GLY A 92 -29.10 25.18 -4.55
N GLY A 93 -27.88 24.66 -4.64
CA GLY A 93 -27.06 24.70 -5.86
C GLY A 93 -27.77 24.08 -7.06
N ALA A 94 -27.65 24.71 -8.23
CA ALA A 94 -28.33 24.30 -9.45
C ALA A 94 -27.86 22.94 -9.95
N MET A 95 -28.79 22.02 -10.19
CA MET A 95 -28.52 20.67 -10.65
C MET A 95 -29.13 20.44 -12.03
N VAL A 96 -28.50 19.60 -12.85
CA VAL A 96 -28.97 19.22 -14.19
C VAL A 96 -28.91 17.70 -14.36
N TRP A 97 -29.94 17.13 -14.98
CA TRP A 97 -29.95 15.70 -15.30
C TRP A 97 -28.93 15.35 -16.38
N ASN A 98 -28.09 14.35 -16.08
CA ASN A 98 -27.11 13.83 -17.02
C ASN A 98 -27.53 12.46 -17.55
N GLU A 99 -27.86 12.40 -18.83
CA GLU A 99 -28.36 11.17 -19.48
C GLU A 99 -27.33 10.03 -19.50
N ARG A 100 -26.04 10.35 -19.54
CA ARG A 100 -24.96 9.36 -19.57
C ARG A 100 -24.75 8.72 -18.22
N LEU A 101 -24.77 9.50 -17.16
CA LEU A 101 -24.57 9.04 -15.78
C LEU A 101 -25.87 8.59 -15.12
N LYS A 102 -27.05 8.86 -15.75
CA LYS A 102 -28.37 8.56 -15.20
C LYS A 102 -28.59 9.12 -13.79
N ARG A 103 -28.11 10.35 -13.57
CA ARG A 103 -28.22 11.06 -12.28
C ARG A 103 -28.13 12.58 -12.50
N GLU A 104 -28.55 13.32 -11.51
CA GLU A 104 -28.33 14.76 -11.46
C GLU A 104 -26.87 15.06 -11.08
N ILE A 105 -26.31 16.06 -11.73
CA ILE A 105 -24.98 16.60 -11.45
C ILE A 105 -25.06 18.13 -11.33
N PRO A 106 -24.09 18.80 -10.67
CA PRO A 106 -24.02 20.27 -10.68
C PRO A 106 -24.01 20.82 -12.10
N ILE A 107 -24.67 21.95 -12.31
CA ILE A 107 -24.89 22.53 -13.65
C ILE A 107 -23.58 22.83 -14.39
N ASP A 108 -22.52 23.19 -13.65
CA ASP A 108 -21.21 23.53 -14.23
C ASP A 108 -20.30 22.31 -14.42
N TRP A 109 -20.79 21.12 -14.08
CA TRP A 109 -20.01 19.88 -14.24
C TRP A 109 -20.30 19.21 -15.56
N THR A 110 -19.26 18.69 -16.19
CA THR A 110 -19.34 17.95 -17.45
C THR A 110 -18.93 16.51 -17.27
N CYS A 111 -19.57 15.60 -18.01
CA CYS A 111 -19.18 14.21 -18.04
C CYS A 111 -18.19 13.98 -19.18
N CYS A 112 -16.98 13.51 -18.82
CA CYS A 112 -15.94 13.16 -19.78
C CYS A 112 -15.44 11.73 -19.59
N CYS A 113 -14.72 11.19 -20.56
CA CYS A 113 -14.03 9.91 -20.43
C CYS A 113 -12.66 10.10 -19.76
N ILE A 114 -12.20 9.09 -19.02
CA ILE A 114 -10.86 9.11 -18.42
C ILE A 114 -9.77 9.38 -19.45
N LYS A 115 -9.90 8.85 -20.68
CA LYS A 115 -8.95 9.09 -21.79
C LYS A 115 -8.84 10.56 -22.23
N GLU A 116 -9.83 11.40 -21.88
CA GLU A 116 -9.84 12.83 -22.18
C GLU A 116 -9.12 13.63 -21.10
N MET A 117 -8.98 13.05 -19.91
CA MET A 117 -8.37 13.69 -18.76
C MET A 117 -6.94 13.22 -18.48
N CYS A 118 -6.60 11.99 -18.86
CA CYS A 118 -5.32 11.38 -18.54
C CYS A 118 -4.69 10.71 -19.74
N ASP A 119 -3.37 10.68 -19.75
CA ASP A 119 -2.58 9.89 -20.67
C ASP A 119 -2.46 8.45 -20.16
N ILE A 120 -3.04 7.49 -20.88
CA ILE A 120 -3.03 6.09 -20.48
C ILE A 120 -1.91 5.36 -21.23
N ASN A 121 -0.92 4.85 -20.49
CA ASN A 121 0.16 4.01 -21.03
C ASN A 121 0.89 4.58 -22.27
N LYS A 122 1.00 5.89 -22.41
CA LYS A 122 1.59 6.52 -23.59
C LYS A 122 3.11 6.36 -23.67
N LYS A 123 3.79 6.24 -22.55
CA LYS A 123 5.25 6.19 -22.50
C LYS A 123 5.74 4.75 -22.38
N THR A 124 6.60 4.36 -23.30
CA THR A 124 7.31 3.09 -23.30
C THR A 124 8.79 3.32 -23.07
N ILE A 125 9.45 2.34 -22.47
CA ILE A 125 10.88 2.38 -22.28
C ILE A 125 11.59 2.15 -23.62
N ASN A 126 12.56 2.99 -23.93
CA ASN A 126 13.53 2.69 -24.98
C ASN A 126 14.66 1.83 -24.39
N LYS A 127 14.70 0.57 -24.76
CA LYS A 127 15.67 -0.39 -24.20
C LYS A 127 17.12 -0.08 -24.57
N ASP A 128 17.34 0.64 -25.65
CA ASP A 128 18.69 0.97 -26.13
C ASP A 128 19.33 2.11 -25.30
N GLU A 129 18.52 2.88 -24.60
CA GLU A 129 18.97 4.00 -23.78
C GLU A 129 19.33 3.62 -22.33
N HIS A 130 18.96 2.41 -21.90
CA HIS A 130 19.11 2.01 -20.51
C HIS A 130 19.90 0.70 -20.39
N LYS A 131 20.82 0.61 -19.43
CA LYS A 131 21.53 -0.62 -19.09
C LYS A 131 20.76 -1.47 -18.07
N GLN A 132 20.06 -0.81 -17.17
CA GLN A 132 19.27 -1.41 -16.11
C GLN A 132 17.94 -0.70 -15.99
N ILE A 133 16.93 -1.43 -15.57
CA ILE A 133 15.60 -0.91 -15.26
C ILE A 133 15.16 -1.40 -13.89
N GLU A 134 14.46 -0.54 -13.18
CA GLU A 134 13.72 -0.90 -11.99
C GLU A 134 12.31 -1.32 -12.41
N TYR A 135 11.98 -2.57 -12.18
CA TYR A 135 10.71 -3.18 -12.60
C TYR A 135 9.77 -3.35 -11.41
N LEU A 136 8.56 -2.86 -11.59
CA LEU A 136 7.45 -3.06 -10.66
C LEU A 136 6.45 -4.06 -11.26
N ASP A 137 6.31 -5.21 -10.60
CA ASP A 137 5.25 -6.18 -10.92
C ASP A 137 3.92 -5.77 -10.27
N THR A 138 2.81 -6.06 -10.92
CA THR A 138 1.47 -5.78 -10.37
C THR A 138 1.19 -6.51 -9.05
N GLY A 139 1.83 -7.66 -8.82
CA GLY A 139 1.75 -8.39 -7.55
C GLY A 139 2.47 -7.70 -6.39
N SER A 140 3.35 -6.73 -6.67
CA SER A 140 4.05 -5.93 -5.67
C SER A 140 3.27 -4.68 -5.24
N ILE A 141 2.09 -4.45 -5.79
CA ILE A 141 1.21 -3.33 -5.40
C ILE A 141 0.05 -3.90 -4.59
N THR A 142 -0.09 -3.45 -3.36
CA THR A 142 -1.19 -3.87 -2.47
C THR A 142 -1.70 -2.66 -1.70
N GLN A 143 -2.99 -2.36 -1.83
CA GLN A 143 -3.68 -1.29 -1.07
C GLN A 143 -2.92 0.05 -1.07
N GLY A 144 -2.47 0.48 -2.25
CA GLY A 144 -1.75 1.75 -2.40
C GLY A 144 -0.27 1.71 -1.95
N HIS A 145 0.25 0.56 -1.56
CA HIS A 145 1.65 0.39 -1.18
C HIS A 145 2.42 -0.44 -2.21
N ILE A 146 3.63 -0.01 -2.51
CA ILE A 146 4.61 -0.78 -3.28
C ILE A 146 5.44 -1.58 -2.29
N SER A 147 5.32 -2.91 -2.32
CA SER A 147 6.03 -3.79 -1.39
C SER A 147 7.46 -4.08 -1.82
N ASN A 148 7.71 -4.16 -3.12
CA ASN A 148 9.03 -4.47 -3.67
C ASN A 148 9.15 -4.02 -5.12
N THR A 149 10.36 -3.67 -5.54
CA THR A 149 10.77 -3.49 -6.92
C THR A 149 12.00 -4.34 -7.19
N GLU A 150 12.22 -4.76 -8.43
CA GLU A 150 13.35 -5.57 -8.83
C GLU A 150 14.16 -4.86 -9.90
N ILE A 151 15.49 -4.86 -9.75
CA ILE A 151 16.39 -4.28 -10.74
C ILE A 151 16.84 -5.35 -11.72
N TYR A 152 16.55 -5.15 -13.00
CA TYR A 152 16.95 -6.03 -14.09
C TYR A 152 17.91 -5.33 -15.03
N ARG A 153 18.84 -6.10 -15.60
CA ARG A 153 19.45 -5.68 -16.87
C ARG A 153 18.38 -5.70 -17.95
N VAL A 154 18.43 -4.74 -18.85
CA VAL A 154 17.38 -4.55 -19.87
C VAL A 154 17.17 -5.78 -20.74
N ASP A 155 18.27 -6.50 -21.08
CA ASP A 155 18.26 -7.72 -21.86
C ASP A 155 17.61 -8.91 -21.11
N MET A 156 17.60 -8.88 -19.78
CA MET A 156 17.04 -9.93 -18.91
C MET A 156 15.68 -9.58 -18.33
N ALA A 157 15.19 -8.38 -18.59
CA ALA A 157 13.92 -7.92 -18.06
C ALA A 157 12.72 -8.69 -18.63
N PRO A 158 11.65 -8.92 -17.84
CA PRO A 158 10.43 -9.53 -18.34
C PRO A 158 9.91 -8.83 -19.60
N SER A 159 9.34 -9.59 -20.55
CA SER A 159 8.84 -9.04 -21.83
C SER A 159 7.79 -7.94 -21.63
N ARG A 160 7.04 -7.97 -20.54
CA ARG A 160 6.04 -6.98 -20.14
C ARG A 160 6.61 -5.75 -19.45
N ALA A 161 7.90 -5.70 -19.13
CA ALA A 161 8.59 -4.53 -18.60
C ALA A 161 8.80 -3.47 -19.71
N GLN A 162 7.71 -2.86 -20.17
CA GLN A 162 7.73 -1.93 -21.31
C GLN A 162 7.16 -0.57 -20.98
N ARG A 163 6.33 -0.48 -19.95
CA ARG A 163 5.65 0.78 -19.60
C ARG A 163 6.52 1.58 -18.65
N LYS A 164 6.73 2.85 -18.98
CA LYS A 164 7.45 3.79 -18.13
C LYS A 164 6.48 4.43 -17.16
N VAL A 165 6.84 4.44 -15.89
CA VAL A 165 6.14 5.14 -14.82
C VAL A 165 6.95 6.41 -14.50
N GLU A 166 6.26 7.51 -14.30
CA GLU A 166 6.85 8.80 -13.93
C GLU A 166 6.29 9.26 -12.58
N ASP A 167 6.90 10.28 -12.02
CA ASP A 167 6.40 10.90 -10.80
C ASP A 167 4.94 11.32 -10.98
N LEU A 168 4.14 11.11 -9.95
CA LEU A 168 2.69 11.37 -9.93
C LEU A 168 1.85 10.48 -10.88
N SER A 169 2.43 9.44 -11.48
CA SER A 169 1.64 8.48 -12.24
C SER A 169 0.73 7.65 -11.32
N ILE A 170 -0.53 7.48 -11.72
CA ILE A 170 -1.46 6.58 -11.03
C ILE A 170 -1.29 5.17 -11.60
N LEU A 171 -0.96 4.23 -10.74
CA LEU A 171 -0.86 2.81 -11.08
C LEU A 171 -2.18 2.11 -10.77
N TYR A 172 -2.79 1.53 -11.80
CA TYR A 172 -4.03 0.79 -11.66
C TYR A 172 -3.87 -0.63 -12.20
N SER A 173 -4.11 -1.64 -11.36
CA SER A 173 -4.12 -3.03 -11.80
C SER A 173 -5.46 -3.38 -12.42
N SER A 174 -5.45 -3.78 -13.68
CA SER A 174 -6.63 -4.33 -14.35
C SER A 174 -6.83 -5.82 -14.09
N VAL A 175 -5.87 -6.47 -13.40
CA VAL A 175 -5.92 -7.91 -13.06
C VAL A 175 -6.50 -8.06 -11.66
N ARG A 176 -7.64 -8.73 -11.57
CA ARG A 176 -8.35 -8.98 -10.29
C ARG A 176 -8.63 -7.70 -9.48
N PRO A 177 -9.34 -6.71 -10.05
CA PRO A 177 -9.54 -5.40 -9.40
C PRO A 177 -10.32 -5.46 -8.07
N ARG A 178 -10.90 -6.60 -7.72
CA ARG A 178 -11.60 -6.82 -6.43
C ARG A 178 -10.66 -7.11 -5.24
N LEU A 179 -9.35 -7.25 -5.50
CA LEU A 179 -8.34 -7.52 -4.47
C LEU A 179 -7.52 -6.26 -4.11
N LEU A 180 -7.91 -5.12 -4.64
CA LEU A 180 -7.31 -3.82 -4.36
C LEU A 180 -8.02 -3.14 -3.18
#